data_217c78a607ac54d46eeb8a9a25d06bc6
#
_entry.id   217c78a607ac54d46eeb8a9a25d06bc6
#
_cell.length_a   1.000
_cell.length_b   1.000
_cell.length_c   1.000
_cell.angle_alpha   90.00
_cell.angle_beta   90.00
_cell.angle_gamma   90.00
#
_symmetry.space_group_name_H-M   'P 1'
#
loop_
_entity.id
_entity.type
_entity.pdbx_description
1 polymer ?
#
loop_
_entity_poly.entity_id
_entity_poly.type
_entity_poly.pdbx_seq_one_letter_code
_entity_poly.pdbx_strand_id
1 'polypeptide(L)'
;MKVAVIQADTVWMDRNANFAQLAPLISDAAQHGASLVLLTEMFSTGFVVDRSDIGEPEGGVSSLFLSQMATEHNIWIGGSCPEVTSDDLRPFNSFVLVSPRGEQHRYHKIHLFTYGGEDTYFRPGTNFVTVTVDGIRVSLFVCYDLRFADEFWKAAGDTDVFLIPGNWPTSRREHWMALLRARAIENQAFVIGCNRVGTGGGLTYSGDSRVINPLGEIIAEAHNESTILYADISAEEVQTVRNTFPFMQDRR
;
A
#
# COMPACT_ATOMS: atom_id res chain seq x y z
N MET A 1 -2.01 12.36 -12.71
CA MET A 1 -3.04 11.59 -11.97
C MET A 1 -3.04 12.02 -10.51
N LYS A 2 -4.20 12.39 -9.96
CA LYS A 2 -4.29 12.73 -8.54
C LYS A 2 -4.45 11.47 -7.71
N VAL A 3 -3.63 11.32 -6.67
CA VAL A 3 -3.69 10.21 -5.71
C VAL A 3 -4.15 10.72 -4.35
N ALA A 4 -4.87 9.86 -3.61
CA ALA A 4 -5.22 10.09 -2.22
C ALA A 4 -4.67 8.96 -1.35
N VAL A 5 -4.11 9.30 -0.20
CA VAL A 5 -3.59 8.35 0.79
C VAL A 5 -4.37 8.52 2.08
N ILE A 6 -5.13 7.50 2.47
CA ILE A 6 -5.99 7.55 3.65
C ILE A 6 -5.23 7.01 4.86
N GLN A 7 -4.64 7.92 5.63
CA GLN A 7 -4.02 7.64 6.91
C GLN A 7 -5.10 7.56 7.99
N ALA A 8 -5.53 6.36 8.35
CA ALA A 8 -6.61 6.14 9.29
C ALA A 8 -6.17 5.39 10.55
N ASP A 9 -6.92 5.54 11.63
CA ASP A 9 -6.82 4.66 12.81
C ASP A 9 -7.68 3.41 12.54
N THR A 10 -7.03 2.26 12.39
CA THR A 10 -7.70 1.01 12.10
C THR A 10 -8.26 0.40 13.39
N VAL A 11 -9.56 0.18 13.46
CA VAL A 11 -10.21 -0.52 14.58
C VAL A 11 -9.78 -1.97 14.58
N TRP A 12 -9.19 -2.42 15.69
CA TRP A 12 -8.59 -3.75 15.81
C TRP A 12 -9.65 -4.84 15.73
N MET A 13 -9.51 -5.76 14.76
CA MET A 13 -10.40 -6.91 14.50
C MET A 13 -11.88 -6.59 14.23
N ASP A 14 -12.22 -5.36 13.87
CA ASP A 14 -13.59 -4.97 13.54
C ASP A 14 -13.71 -4.46 12.10
N ARG A 15 -14.00 -5.39 11.17
CA ARG A 15 -14.16 -5.08 9.74
C ARG A 15 -15.29 -4.08 9.49
N ASN A 16 -16.41 -4.25 10.18
CA ASN A 16 -17.57 -3.39 9.96
C ASN A 16 -17.31 -1.95 10.39
N ALA A 17 -16.67 -1.76 11.54
CA ALA A 17 -16.24 -0.45 12.00
C ALA A 17 -15.24 0.19 11.04
N ASN A 18 -14.26 -0.59 10.54
CA ASN A 18 -13.28 -0.11 9.56
C ASN A 18 -13.95 0.29 8.23
N PHE A 19 -14.87 -0.51 7.70
CA PHE A 19 -15.59 -0.16 6.47
C PHE A 19 -16.48 1.09 6.66
N ALA A 20 -17.19 1.18 7.78
CA ALA A 20 -18.02 2.36 8.10
C ALA A 20 -17.19 3.64 8.23
N GLN A 21 -15.97 3.56 8.77
CA GLN A 21 -15.03 4.68 8.88
C GLN A 21 -14.41 5.05 7.53
N LEU A 22 -14.02 4.05 6.72
CA LEU A 22 -13.30 4.28 5.47
C LEU A 22 -14.21 4.76 4.33
N ALA A 23 -15.46 4.28 4.24
CA ALA A 23 -16.35 4.62 3.14
C ALA A 23 -16.54 6.15 2.95
N PRO A 24 -16.83 6.96 3.99
CA PRO A 24 -16.94 8.42 3.82
C PRO A 24 -15.61 9.09 3.44
N LEU A 25 -14.45 8.58 3.90
CA LEU A 25 -13.14 9.11 3.54
C LEU A 25 -12.80 8.82 2.06
N ILE A 26 -13.16 7.63 1.57
CA ILE A 26 -13.01 7.25 0.16
C ILE A 26 -13.91 8.12 -0.72
N SER A 27 -15.16 8.33 -0.33
CA SER A 27 -16.09 9.22 -1.02
C SER A 27 -15.54 10.66 -1.09
N ASP A 28 -15.04 11.17 0.03
CA ASP A 28 -14.41 12.50 0.09
C ASP A 28 -13.19 12.59 -0.84
N ALA A 29 -12.32 11.59 -0.84
CA ALA A 29 -11.16 11.53 -1.72
C ALA A 29 -11.58 11.59 -3.20
N ALA A 30 -12.60 10.84 -3.60
CA ALA A 30 -13.13 10.85 -4.95
C ALA A 30 -13.73 12.20 -5.33
N GLN A 31 -14.50 12.84 -4.43
CA GLN A 31 -15.06 14.19 -4.64
C GLN A 31 -13.97 15.26 -4.81
N HIS A 32 -12.81 15.08 -4.19
CA HIS A 32 -11.63 15.94 -4.39
C HIS A 32 -10.82 15.58 -5.65
N GLY A 33 -11.33 14.68 -6.49
CA GLY A 33 -10.77 14.34 -7.79
C GLY A 33 -9.63 13.33 -7.76
N ALA A 34 -9.50 12.54 -6.70
CA ALA A 34 -8.56 11.43 -6.68
C ALA A 34 -8.98 10.35 -7.68
N SER A 35 -8.04 9.89 -8.52
CA SER A 35 -8.24 8.76 -9.42
C SER A 35 -7.74 7.45 -8.80
N LEU A 36 -6.84 7.53 -7.82
CA LEU A 36 -6.29 6.40 -7.09
C LEU A 36 -6.31 6.68 -5.59
N VAL A 37 -6.86 5.75 -4.81
CA VAL A 37 -6.91 5.80 -3.34
C VAL A 37 -6.09 4.65 -2.76
N LEU A 38 -5.18 4.95 -1.82
CA LEU A 38 -4.42 3.95 -1.09
C LEU A 38 -4.85 3.90 0.37
N LEU A 39 -5.26 2.71 0.82
CA LEU A 39 -5.55 2.38 2.21
C LEU A 39 -4.33 1.73 2.88
N THR A 40 -4.41 1.49 4.19
CA THR A 40 -3.35 0.89 5.01
C THR A 40 -3.19 -0.63 4.78
N GLU A 41 -2.10 -1.21 5.29
CA GLU A 41 -1.96 -2.66 5.43
C GLU A 41 -3.04 -3.21 6.36
N MET A 42 -3.62 -4.38 6.00
CA MET A 42 -4.67 -5.02 6.78
C MET A 42 -5.78 -4.05 7.19
N PHE A 43 -6.23 -3.22 6.22
CA PHE A 43 -7.13 -2.09 6.46
C PHE A 43 -8.45 -2.51 7.13
N SER A 44 -8.86 -3.77 6.97
CA SER A 44 -10.12 -4.30 7.50
C SER A 44 -10.00 -4.87 8.92
N THR A 45 -8.80 -5.31 9.34
CA THR A 45 -8.62 -6.03 10.62
C THR A 45 -7.57 -5.40 11.55
N GLY A 46 -6.67 -4.56 11.01
CA GLY A 46 -5.40 -4.27 11.65
C GLY A 46 -4.42 -5.42 11.47
N PHE A 47 -3.15 -5.21 11.83
CA PHE A 47 -2.09 -6.20 11.66
C PHE A 47 -2.16 -7.32 12.71
N VAL A 48 -3.20 -8.16 12.60
CA VAL A 48 -3.41 -9.35 13.42
C VAL A 48 -2.71 -10.51 12.74
N VAL A 49 -1.57 -10.95 13.28
CA VAL A 49 -0.72 -11.97 12.66
C VAL A 49 -0.41 -13.16 13.58
N ASP A 50 -1.14 -13.25 14.70
CA ASP A 50 -1.00 -14.31 15.70
C ASP A 50 -2.07 -15.41 15.55
N ARG A 51 -2.84 -15.39 14.44
CA ARG A 51 -3.89 -16.35 14.12
C ARG A 51 -4.21 -16.38 12.62
N SER A 52 -4.64 -17.51 12.11
CA SER A 52 -5.01 -17.68 10.69
C SER A 52 -6.51 -17.55 10.40
N ASP A 53 -7.37 -17.66 11.41
CA ASP A 53 -8.83 -17.66 11.26
C ASP A 53 -9.45 -16.29 10.91
N ILE A 54 -8.61 -15.25 10.79
CA ILE A 54 -9.01 -13.97 10.20
C ILE A 54 -9.03 -13.98 8.67
N GLY A 55 -8.45 -15.03 8.07
CA GLY A 55 -8.41 -15.18 6.61
C GLY A 55 -9.81 -15.25 6.01
N GLU A 56 -10.01 -14.56 4.91
CA GLU A 56 -11.22 -14.59 4.11
C GLU A 56 -10.90 -15.12 2.70
N PRO A 57 -11.85 -15.75 1.99
CA PRO A 57 -11.58 -16.22 0.64
C PRO A 57 -11.23 -15.04 -0.30
N GLU A 58 -10.52 -15.32 -1.38
CA GLU A 58 -10.39 -14.35 -2.47
C GLU A 58 -11.78 -13.90 -2.93
N GLY A 59 -11.97 -12.57 -3.06
CA GLY A 59 -13.28 -11.99 -3.28
C GLY A 59 -14.17 -11.97 -2.03
N GLY A 60 -13.60 -12.12 -0.82
CA GLY A 60 -14.28 -12.00 0.46
C GLY A 60 -14.68 -10.57 0.77
N VAL A 61 -15.17 -10.37 2.01
CA VAL A 61 -15.83 -9.09 2.39
C VAL A 61 -14.92 -7.87 2.25
N SER A 62 -13.59 -8.01 2.47
CA SER A 62 -12.65 -6.90 2.32
C SER A 62 -12.43 -6.55 0.84
N SER A 63 -12.21 -7.53 -0.03
CA SER A 63 -12.08 -7.31 -1.47
C SER A 63 -13.38 -6.82 -2.10
N LEU A 64 -14.54 -7.30 -1.63
CA LEU A 64 -15.85 -6.81 -2.08
C LEU A 64 -16.08 -5.35 -1.67
N PHE A 65 -15.68 -4.96 -0.46
CA PHE A 65 -15.72 -3.55 -0.04
C PHE A 65 -14.90 -2.66 -0.98
N LEU A 66 -13.65 -3.05 -1.29
CA LEU A 66 -12.84 -2.32 -2.26
C LEU A 66 -13.51 -2.23 -3.64
N SER A 67 -14.08 -3.35 -4.13
CA SER A 67 -14.76 -3.38 -5.43
C SER A 67 -16.00 -2.48 -5.48
N GLN A 68 -16.77 -2.46 -4.39
CA GLN A 68 -17.91 -1.56 -4.27
C GLN A 68 -17.47 -0.10 -4.32
N MET A 69 -16.49 0.29 -3.50
CA MET A 69 -15.99 1.66 -3.47
C MET A 69 -15.37 2.08 -4.81
N ALA A 70 -14.60 1.20 -5.45
CA ALA A 70 -14.00 1.47 -6.75
C ALA A 70 -15.05 1.77 -7.83
N THR A 71 -16.08 0.94 -7.91
CA THR A 71 -17.13 1.07 -8.93
C THR A 71 -18.09 2.23 -8.63
N GLU A 72 -18.48 2.42 -7.37
CA GLU A 72 -19.38 3.49 -6.95
C GLU A 72 -18.79 4.87 -7.22
N HIS A 73 -17.49 5.04 -6.94
CA HIS A 73 -16.80 6.33 -7.08
C HIS A 73 -16.00 6.48 -8.37
N ASN A 74 -15.98 5.45 -9.23
CA ASN A 74 -15.20 5.42 -10.48
C ASN A 74 -13.71 5.74 -10.27
N ILE A 75 -13.07 5.08 -9.27
CA ILE A 75 -11.68 5.27 -8.88
C ILE A 75 -10.94 3.93 -8.82
N TRP A 76 -9.61 3.97 -8.93
CA TRP A 76 -8.76 2.89 -8.47
C TRP A 76 -8.62 2.94 -6.95
N ILE A 77 -8.67 1.80 -6.29
CA ILE A 77 -8.49 1.72 -4.84
C ILE A 77 -7.71 0.48 -4.45
N GLY A 78 -6.79 0.62 -3.49
CA GLY A 78 -6.01 -0.50 -3.02
C GLY A 78 -5.68 -0.43 -1.53
N GLY A 79 -5.47 -1.60 -0.96
CA GLY A 79 -5.05 -1.81 0.43
C GLY A 79 -4.83 -3.30 0.67
N SER A 80 -4.21 -3.70 1.78
CA SER A 80 -4.05 -5.13 2.01
C SER A 80 -5.06 -5.70 3.01
N CYS A 81 -5.39 -6.97 2.82
CA CYS A 81 -6.28 -7.76 3.68
C CYS A 81 -5.84 -9.23 3.72
N PRO A 82 -6.30 -10.03 4.71
CA PRO A 82 -5.92 -11.43 4.82
C PRO A 82 -6.80 -12.29 3.89
N GLU A 83 -6.22 -12.85 2.82
CA GLU A 83 -6.94 -13.73 1.89
C GLU A 83 -6.39 -15.15 1.91
N VAL A 84 -7.26 -16.16 1.96
CA VAL A 84 -6.94 -17.58 1.81
C VAL A 84 -7.30 -18.09 0.42
N THR A 85 -6.52 -19.02 -0.08
CA THR A 85 -6.84 -19.80 -1.28
C THR A 85 -7.34 -21.19 -0.89
N SER A 86 -7.90 -21.93 -1.82
CA SER A 86 -8.54 -23.23 -1.54
C SER A 86 -7.58 -24.33 -1.12
N ASP A 87 -6.28 -24.16 -1.32
CA ASP A 87 -5.24 -25.17 -1.10
C ASP A 87 -4.55 -25.09 0.28
N ASP A 88 -4.63 -23.95 0.96
CA ASP A 88 -4.04 -23.74 2.29
C ASP A 88 -4.89 -22.73 3.09
N LEU A 89 -5.22 -23.04 4.33
CA LEU A 89 -6.00 -22.18 5.22
C LEU A 89 -5.17 -21.05 5.84
N ARG A 90 -3.85 -21.06 5.70
CA ARG A 90 -3.03 -19.91 6.09
C ARG A 90 -3.21 -18.78 5.08
N PRO A 91 -3.64 -17.59 5.52
CA PRO A 91 -3.85 -16.48 4.61
C PRO A 91 -2.54 -15.93 4.05
N PHE A 92 -2.65 -15.24 2.92
CA PHE A 92 -1.70 -14.25 2.49
C PHE A 92 -2.05 -12.89 3.08
N ASN A 93 -1.06 -12.04 3.30
CA ASN A 93 -1.27 -10.61 3.41
C ASN A 93 -1.34 -10.08 1.97
N SER A 94 -2.56 -9.99 1.44
CA SER A 94 -2.82 -9.70 0.03
C SER A 94 -3.07 -8.22 -0.17
N PHE A 95 -2.23 -7.54 -0.93
CA PHE A 95 -2.58 -6.23 -1.47
C PHE A 95 -3.56 -6.45 -2.64
N VAL A 96 -4.77 -5.97 -2.49
CA VAL A 96 -5.78 -6.00 -3.54
C VAL A 96 -5.91 -4.59 -4.10
N LEU A 97 -5.58 -4.42 -5.40
CA LEU A 97 -5.81 -3.18 -6.16
C LEU A 97 -6.99 -3.41 -7.10
N VAL A 98 -7.99 -2.55 -7.01
CA VAL A 98 -9.25 -2.68 -7.75
C VAL A 98 -9.42 -1.51 -8.72
N SER A 99 -9.73 -1.83 -9.98
CA SER A 99 -10.02 -0.84 -11.01
C SER A 99 -11.43 -0.24 -10.88
N PRO A 100 -11.72 0.90 -11.52
CA PRO A 100 -13.08 1.47 -11.59
C PRO A 100 -14.16 0.53 -12.16
N ARG A 101 -13.72 -0.52 -12.86
CA ARG A 101 -14.61 -1.57 -13.44
C ARG A 101 -14.78 -2.78 -12.52
N GLY A 102 -14.17 -2.76 -11.31
CA GLY A 102 -14.21 -3.88 -10.37
C GLY A 102 -13.21 -5.01 -10.65
N GLU A 103 -12.27 -4.82 -11.60
CA GLU A 103 -11.20 -5.77 -11.86
C GLU A 103 -10.20 -5.74 -10.70
N GLN A 104 -9.86 -6.91 -10.16
CA GLN A 104 -9.01 -7.05 -8.98
C GLN A 104 -7.63 -7.60 -9.37
N HIS A 105 -6.58 -6.89 -8.96
CA HIS A 105 -5.18 -7.31 -9.08
C HIS A 105 -4.65 -7.61 -7.69
N ARG A 106 -3.95 -8.74 -7.51
CA ARG A 106 -3.47 -9.23 -6.21
C ARG A 106 -1.97 -9.37 -6.17
N TYR A 107 -1.35 -8.76 -5.17
CA TYR A 107 0.02 -9.01 -4.78
C TYR A 107 0.02 -9.63 -3.39
N HIS A 108 0.66 -10.77 -3.22
CA HIS A 108 0.85 -11.39 -1.93
C HIS A 108 2.21 -10.98 -1.37
N LYS A 109 2.21 -10.43 -0.16
CA LYS A 109 3.43 -9.99 0.54
C LYS A 109 4.51 -11.06 0.49
N ILE A 110 5.68 -10.72 -0.04
CA ILE A 110 6.80 -11.66 -0.23
C ILE A 110 7.55 -11.84 1.09
N HIS A 111 7.86 -10.74 1.79
CA HIS A 111 8.63 -10.77 3.03
C HIS A 111 7.71 -10.64 4.25
N LEU A 112 7.46 -11.77 4.89
CA LEU A 112 6.69 -11.82 6.12
C LEU A 112 7.50 -11.27 7.30
N PHE A 113 6.83 -10.57 8.21
CA PHE A 113 7.44 -9.99 9.41
C PHE A 113 7.67 -11.06 10.48
N THR A 114 8.74 -11.85 10.33
CA THR A 114 9.08 -12.98 11.20
C THR A 114 9.30 -12.58 12.67
N TYR A 115 9.84 -11.38 12.92
CA TYR A 115 9.97 -10.86 14.28
C TYR A 115 8.61 -10.69 14.99
N GLY A 116 7.55 -10.45 14.23
CA GLY A 116 6.17 -10.39 14.72
C GLY A 116 5.42 -11.71 14.64
N GLY A 117 6.05 -12.80 14.17
CA GLY A 117 5.44 -14.11 14.05
C GLY A 117 4.50 -14.28 12.85
N GLU A 118 4.50 -13.35 11.88
CA GLU A 118 3.63 -13.41 10.71
C GLU A 118 3.82 -14.72 9.91
N ASP A 119 5.04 -15.22 9.81
CA ASP A 119 5.40 -16.45 9.09
C ASP A 119 4.84 -17.75 9.72
N THR A 120 4.42 -17.68 10.97
CA THR A 120 3.78 -18.82 11.65
C THR A 120 2.36 -19.05 11.14
N TYR A 121 1.62 -17.98 10.90
CA TYR A 121 0.19 -18.03 10.60
C TYR A 121 -0.15 -17.65 9.16
N PHE A 122 0.74 -16.95 8.48
CA PHE A 122 0.59 -16.51 7.10
C PHE A 122 1.59 -17.22 6.19
N ARG A 123 1.35 -17.16 4.90
CA ARG A 123 2.28 -17.66 3.89
C ARG A 123 2.79 -16.56 2.98
N PRO A 124 4.06 -16.65 2.51
CA PRO A 124 4.65 -15.63 1.64
C PRO A 124 4.15 -15.77 0.20
N GLY A 125 4.07 -14.62 -0.49
CA GLY A 125 3.98 -14.57 -1.94
C GLY A 125 5.32 -14.83 -2.62
N THR A 126 5.30 -14.92 -3.95
CA THR A 126 6.50 -15.21 -4.75
C THR A 126 6.64 -14.32 -5.99
N ASN A 127 5.58 -13.58 -6.35
CA ASN A 127 5.52 -12.86 -7.63
C ASN A 127 5.40 -11.35 -7.42
N PHE A 128 6.08 -10.58 -8.25
CA PHE A 128 5.83 -9.14 -8.39
C PHE A 128 4.56 -8.92 -9.20
N VAL A 129 3.88 -7.82 -8.88
CA VAL A 129 2.67 -7.39 -9.59
C VAL A 129 2.80 -5.91 -9.94
N THR A 130 2.79 -5.62 -11.23
CA THR A 130 2.74 -4.27 -11.78
C THR A 130 1.48 -4.13 -12.61
N VAL A 131 0.71 -3.08 -12.36
CA VAL A 131 -0.57 -2.78 -13.00
C VAL A 131 -0.48 -1.44 -13.70
N THR A 132 -1.02 -1.32 -14.91
CA THR A 132 -1.14 -0.02 -15.57
C THR A 132 -2.42 0.69 -15.08
N VAL A 133 -2.24 1.78 -14.37
CA VAL A 133 -3.29 2.64 -13.81
C VAL A 133 -3.26 3.97 -14.57
N ASP A 134 -4.24 4.24 -15.40
CA ASP A 134 -4.34 5.48 -16.20
C ASP A 134 -3.03 5.84 -16.94
N GLY A 135 -2.34 4.84 -17.49
CA GLY A 135 -1.08 5.00 -18.21
C GLY A 135 0.18 5.04 -17.34
N ILE A 136 0.07 4.93 -16.02
CA ILE A 136 1.17 4.88 -15.05
C ILE A 136 1.39 3.43 -14.61
N ARG A 137 2.64 2.96 -14.61
CA ARG A 137 3.00 1.60 -14.17
C ARG A 137 3.16 1.59 -12.65
N VAL A 138 2.25 0.91 -11.97
CA VAL A 138 2.13 0.87 -10.51
C VAL A 138 2.51 -0.51 -10.00
N SER A 139 3.56 -0.60 -9.20
CA SER A 139 3.99 -1.85 -8.55
C SER A 139 3.54 -1.90 -7.09
N LEU A 140 3.07 -3.08 -6.69
CA LEU A 140 2.47 -3.32 -5.39
C LEU A 140 3.48 -3.98 -4.45
N PHE A 141 3.64 -3.41 -3.25
CA PHE A 141 4.43 -3.96 -2.15
C PHE A 141 3.68 -3.76 -0.83
N VAL A 142 4.06 -4.50 0.23
CA VAL A 142 3.39 -4.38 1.53
C VAL A 142 4.42 -4.24 2.65
N CYS A 143 4.36 -3.13 3.37
CA CYS A 143 4.98 -2.90 4.68
C CYS A 143 6.44 -3.39 4.80
N TYR A 144 6.64 -4.60 5.32
CA TYR A 144 7.96 -5.15 5.61
C TYR A 144 8.81 -5.37 4.35
N ASP A 145 8.19 -5.55 3.16
CA ASP A 145 8.89 -5.59 1.88
C ASP A 145 9.78 -4.36 1.67
N LEU A 146 9.40 -3.20 2.24
CA LEU A 146 10.15 -1.96 2.18
C LEU A 146 11.62 -2.09 2.64
N ARG A 147 11.95 -3.09 3.48
CA ARG A 147 13.32 -3.31 3.96
C ARG A 147 14.24 -3.95 2.92
N PHE A 148 13.69 -4.56 1.90
CA PHE A 148 14.41 -5.39 0.94
C PHE A 148 14.63 -4.64 -0.37
N ALA A 149 15.73 -3.89 -0.46
CA ALA A 149 16.05 -3.00 -1.58
C ALA A 149 16.13 -3.73 -2.92
N ASP A 150 16.65 -4.94 -2.91
CA ASP A 150 16.83 -5.77 -4.09
C ASP A 150 15.50 -6.12 -4.79
N GLU A 151 14.41 -6.23 -4.06
CA GLU A 151 13.08 -6.48 -4.65
C GLU A 151 12.56 -5.26 -5.42
N PHE A 152 12.73 -4.07 -4.85
CA PHE A 152 12.42 -2.81 -5.55
C PHE A 152 13.31 -2.61 -6.76
N TRP A 153 14.59 -2.97 -6.62
CA TRP A 153 15.56 -2.90 -7.69
C TRP A 153 15.20 -3.78 -8.89
N LYS A 154 14.71 -5.01 -8.65
CA LYS A 154 14.22 -5.93 -9.68
C LYS A 154 12.98 -5.40 -10.41
N ALA A 155 12.05 -4.79 -9.67
CA ALA A 155 10.80 -4.29 -10.23
C ALA A 155 10.94 -2.93 -10.94
N ALA A 156 11.98 -2.15 -10.65
CA ALA A 156 12.07 -0.73 -11.00
C ALA A 156 12.05 -0.43 -12.51
N GLY A 157 12.53 -1.33 -13.36
CA GLY A 157 12.51 -1.16 -14.82
C GLY A 157 11.09 -0.98 -15.38
N ASP A 158 10.13 -1.66 -14.77
CA ASP A 158 8.73 -1.67 -15.18
C ASP A 158 7.82 -0.85 -14.24
N THR A 159 8.40 0.02 -13.39
CA THR A 159 7.67 0.75 -12.36
C THR A 159 7.85 2.26 -12.49
N ASP A 160 6.74 2.99 -12.45
CA ASP A 160 6.73 4.45 -12.30
C ASP A 160 6.36 4.85 -10.86
N VAL A 161 5.57 4.01 -10.17
CA VAL A 161 5.08 4.25 -8.81
C VAL A 161 5.09 2.97 -8.00
N PHE A 162 5.64 3.01 -6.80
CA PHE A 162 5.51 1.96 -5.79
C PHE A 162 4.43 2.33 -4.77
N LEU A 163 3.42 1.47 -4.59
CA LEU A 163 2.42 1.59 -3.52
C LEU A 163 2.78 0.68 -2.36
N ILE A 164 2.81 1.22 -1.15
CA ILE A 164 3.27 0.52 0.05
C ILE A 164 2.34 0.81 1.23
N PRO A 165 1.25 0.04 1.42
CA PRO A 165 0.48 0.07 2.66
C PRO A 165 1.29 -0.52 3.82
N GLY A 166 1.12 0.04 5.03
CA GLY A 166 1.85 -0.38 6.22
C GLY A 166 1.03 -0.33 7.51
N ASN A 167 1.46 -1.16 8.46
CA ASN A 167 1.20 -1.07 9.89
C ASN A 167 2.56 -0.94 10.59
N TRP A 168 3.22 0.18 10.39
CA TRP A 168 4.60 0.40 10.84
C TRP A 168 4.60 1.19 12.15
N PRO A 169 5.06 0.59 13.27
CA PRO A 169 4.91 1.21 14.59
C PRO A 169 5.85 2.39 14.81
N THR A 170 5.44 3.32 15.67
CA THR A 170 6.17 4.54 16.04
C THR A 170 7.61 4.28 16.51
N SER A 171 7.85 3.15 17.18
CA SER A 171 9.20 2.78 17.64
C SER A 171 10.23 2.60 16.52
N ARG A 172 9.77 2.46 15.29
CA ARG A 172 10.60 2.30 14.10
C ARG A 172 10.24 3.30 12.98
N ARG A 173 9.60 4.43 13.33
CA ARG A 173 9.16 5.45 12.37
C ARG A 173 10.29 5.99 11.49
N GLU A 174 11.49 6.19 12.07
CA GLU A 174 12.64 6.67 11.31
C GLU A 174 13.03 5.71 10.17
N HIS A 175 12.91 4.39 10.39
CA HIS A 175 13.17 3.41 9.33
C HIS A 175 12.13 3.53 8.20
N TRP A 176 10.84 3.69 8.54
CA TRP A 176 9.76 3.88 7.57
C TRP A 176 10.04 5.08 6.67
N MET A 177 10.29 6.23 7.28
CA MET A 177 10.53 7.49 6.57
C MET A 177 11.79 7.44 5.68
N ALA A 178 12.88 6.92 6.23
CA ALA A 178 14.16 6.83 5.50
C ALA A 178 14.08 5.85 4.33
N LEU A 179 13.47 4.67 4.54
CA LEU A 179 13.38 3.65 3.51
C LEU A 179 12.43 4.05 2.38
N LEU A 180 11.28 4.67 2.66
CA LEU A 180 10.41 5.19 1.59
C LEU A 180 11.18 6.15 0.68
N ARG A 181 11.93 7.08 1.28
CA ARG A 181 12.72 8.06 0.54
C ARG A 181 13.85 7.39 -0.26
N ALA A 182 14.54 6.43 0.34
CA ALA A 182 15.60 5.67 -0.34
C ALA A 182 15.05 4.93 -1.56
N ARG A 183 13.88 4.26 -1.44
CA ARG A 183 13.25 3.56 -2.58
C ARG A 183 12.89 4.50 -3.71
N ALA A 184 12.45 5.72 -3.43
CA ALA A 184 12.17 6.72 -4.46
C ALA A 184 13.45 7.12 -5.21
N ILE A 185 14.51 7.48 -4.48
CA ILE A 185 15.78 7.97 -5.04
C ILE A 185 16.47 6.86 -5.87
N GLU A 186 16.66 5.68 -5.30
CA GLU A 186 17.43 4.61 -5.94
C GLU A 186 16.74 3.99 -7.15
N ASN A 187 15.40 4.10 -7.25
CA ASN A 187 14.62 3.56 -8.35
C ASN A 187 14.09 4.62 -9.31
N GLN A 188 14.35 5.90 -9.02
CA GLN A 188 13.85 7.05 -9.81
C GLN A 188 12.36 6.88 -10.14
N ALA A 189 11.56 6.62 -9.11
CA ALA A 189 10.13 6.37 -9.18
C ALA A 189 9.41 7.08 -8.03
N PHE A 190 8.11 7.35 -8.20
CA PHE A 190 7.30 7.78 -7.06
C PHE A 190 7.20 6.65 -6.04
N VAL A 191 7.17 7.04 -4.76
CA VAL A 191 6.87 6.11 -3.65
C VAL A 191 5.73 6.67 -2.83
N ILE A 192 4.67 5.87 -2.66
CA ILE A 192 3.48 6.22 -1.89
C ILE A 192 3.38 5.25 -0.72
N GLY A 193 3.74 5.70 0.46
CA GLY A 193 3.61 4.95 1.71
C GLY A 193 2.34 5.36 2.46
N CYS A 194 1.45 4.41 2.73
CA CYS A 194 0.25 4.61 3.53
C CYS A 194 0.36 3.83 4.84
N ASN A 195 0.60 4.51 5.94
CA ASN A 195 0.67 3.90 7.27
C ASN A 195 -0.53 4.32 8.13
N ARG A 196 -0.89 3.50 9.11
CA ARG A 196 -1.94 3.82 10.06
C ARG A 196 -1.46 4.74 11.19
N VAL A 197 -2.41 5.36 11.89
CA VAL A 197 -2.22 6.04 13.18
C VAL A 197 -2.91 5.29 14.33
N GLY A 198 -2.82 5.83 15.54
CA GLY A 198 -3.52 5.34 16.73
C GLY A 198 -2.85 4.15 17.39
N THR A 199 -3.64 3.26 17.97
CA THR A 199 -3.15 2.09 18.71
C THR A 199 -3.79 0.80 18.22
N GLY A 200 -3.05 -0.32 18.30
CA GLY A 200 -3.56 -1.64 17.94
C GLY A 200 -2.53 -2.72 18.23
N GLY A 201 -2.99 -3.91 18.66
CA GLY A 201 -2.09 -5.02 19.01
C GLY A 201 -1.01 -4.67 20.06
N GLY A 202 -1.31 -3.73 20.98
CA GLY A 202 -0.37 -3.27 22.00
C GLY A 202 0.72 -2.30 21.51
N LEU A 203 0.65 -1.83 20.27
CA LEU A 203 1.60 -0.90 19.65
C LEU A 203 0.93 0.44 19.34
N THR A 204 1.76 1.50 19.27
CA THR A 204 1.35 2.83 18.80
C THR A 204 1.88 3.08 17.39
N TYR A 205 1.12 3.84 16.61
CA TYR A 205 1.39 4.16 15.22
C TYR A 205 1.28 5.67 15.01
N SER A 206 2.29 6.27 14.41
CA SER A 206 2.36 7.71 14.16
C SER A 206 1.98 8.12 12.74
N GLY A 207 1.52 7.18 11.92
CA GLY A 207 1.29 7.45 10.50
C GLY A 207 2.59 7.63 9.76
N ASP A 208 2.99 8.88 9.54
CA ASP A 208 4.13 9.25 8.69
C ASP A 208 3.93 8.74 7.25
N SER A 209 2.67 8.73 6.80
CA SER A 209 2.35 8.46 5.39
C SER A 209 2.95 9.53 4.51
N ARG A 210 3.45 9.16 3.33
CA ARG A 210 4.15 10.06 2.43
C ARG A 210 3.91 9.74 0.98
N VAL A 211 3.89 10.80 0.18
CA VAL A 211 4.08 10.73 -1.27
C VAL A 211 5.43 11.38 -1.58
N ILE A 212 6.30 10.64 -2.23
CA ILE A 212 7.69 11.04 -2.50
C ILE A 212 7.92 10.95 -4.01
N ASN A 213 8.48 12.00 -4.60
CA ASN A 213 8.75 12.06 -6.03
C ASN A 213 10.05 11.31 -6.41
N PRO A 214 10.34 11.09 -7.71
CA PRO A 214 11.52 10.36 -8.17
C PRO A 214 12.88 10.96 -7.76
N LEU A 215 12.92 12.22 -7.32
CA LEU A 215 14.11 12.89 -6.78
C LEU A 215 14.25 12.73 -5.27
N GLY A 216 13.29 12.07 -4.60
CA GLY A 216 13.27 11.88 -3.16
C GLY A 216 12.71 13.07 -2.38
N GLU A 217 12.04 14.00 -3.05
CA GLU A 217 11.34 15.12 -2.42
C GLU A 217 9.99 14.65 -1.88
N ILE A 218 9.65 15.04 -0.66
CA ILE A 218 8.37 14.74 -0.04
C ILE A 218 7.37 15.78 -0.57
N ILE A 219 6.40 15.34 -1.37
CA ILE A 219 5.37 16.22 -1.95
C ILE A 219 4.06 16.23 -1.15
N ALA A 220 3.84 15.23 -0.32
CA ALA A 220 2.78 15.22 0.70
C ALA A 220 3.19 14.33 1.88
N GLU A 221 2.86 14.74 3.10
CA GLU A 221 3.07 13.95 4.30
C GLU A 221 2.03 14.27 5.38
N ALA A 222 1.75 13.30 6.26
CA ALA A 222 0.95 13.49 7.47
C ALA A 222 1.60 12.77 8.64
N HIS A 223 1.45 13.34 9.83
CA HIS A 223 2.02 12.81 11.05
C HIS A 223 0.99 12.86 12.18
N ASN A 224 0.81 11.70 12.85
CA ASN A 224 0.08 11.56 14.12
C ASN A 224 -1.38 12.06 14.11
N GLU A 225 -2.02 12.04 12.94
CA GLU A 225 -3.42 12.42 12.75
C GLU A 225 -4.11 11.50 11.73
N SER A 226 -5.42 11.30 11.89
CA SER A 226 -6.22 10.63 10.86
C SER A 226 -6.59 11.67 9.82
N THR A 227 -6.14 11.47 8.56
CA THR A 227 -6.30 12.45 7.48
C THR A 227 -6.18 11.82 6.10
N ILE A 228 -6.52 12.58 5.06
CA ILE A 228 -6.32 12.23 3.67
C ILE A 228 -5.22 13.12 3.09
N LEU A 229 -4.17 12.52 2.56
CA LEU A 229 -3.13 13.20 1.80
C LEU A 229 -3.49 13.21 0.32
N TYR A 230 -3.20 14.30 -0.38
CA TYR A 230 -3.37 14.42 -1.82
C TYR A 230 -2.07 14.80 -2.48
N ALA A 231 -1.78 14.21 -3.64
CA ALA A 231 -0.65 14.58 -4.48
C ALA A 231 -0.97 14.31 -5.95
N ASP A 232 -0.30 15.03 -6.84
CA ASP A 232 -0.32 14.73 -8.27
C ASP A 232 0.96 13.97 -8.64
N ILE A 233 0.80 12.90 -9.45
CA ILE A 233 1.90 12.07 -9.95
C ILE A 233 1.80 11.92 -11.47
N SER A 234 2.93 11.73 -12.14
CA SER A 234 2.94 11.51 -13.58
C SER A 234 4.08 10.60 -14.05
N ALA A 235 3.81 9.78 -15.06
CA ALA A 235 4.84 8.97 -15.72
C ALA A 235 5.87 9.85 -16.48
N GLU A 236 5.45 11.02 -16.94
CA GLU A 236 6.33 11.98 -17.62
C GLU A 236 7.42 12.51 -16.69
N GLU A 237 7.09 12.80 -15.43
CA GLU A 237 8.09 13.24 -14.43
C GLU A 237 9.12 12.14 -14.17
N VAL A 238 8.68 10.88 -14.01
CA VAL A 238 9.59 9.73 -13.88
C VAL A 238 10.53 9.64 -15.07
N GLN A 239 9.98 9.72 -16.28
CA GLN A 239 10.78 9.63 -17.51
C GLN A 239 11.76 10.80 -17.63
N THR A 240 11.35 12.01 -17.25
CA THR A 240 12.21 13.22 -17.26
C THR A 240 13.40 13.04 -16.31
N VAL A 241 13.17 12.56 -15.09
CA VAL A 241 14.23 12.32 -14.11
C VAL A 241 15.20 11.23 -14.61
N ARG A 242 14.67 10.13 -15.14
CA ARG A 242 15.50 9.01 -15.69
C ARG A 242 16.32 9.43 -16.89
N ASN A 243 15.80 10.32 -17.75
CA ASN A 243 16.54 10.83 -18.90
C ASN A 243 17.60 11.86 -18.50
N THR A 244 17.32 12.69 -17.49
CA THR A 244 18.25 13.73 -17.02
C THR A 244 19.45 13.15 -16.28
N PHE A 245 19.23 12.08 -15.50
CA PHE A 245 20.27 11.41 -14.74
C PHE A 245 20.12 9.87 -14.84
N PRO A 246 20.59 9.23 -15.93
CA PRO A 246 20.23 7.86 -16.30
C PRO A 246 21.02 6.77 -15.58
N PHE A 247 21.32 6.89 -14.28
CA PHE A 247 22.13 5.92 -13.53
C PHE A 247 21.50 4.52 -13.44
N MET A 248 20.20 4.40 -13.69
CA MET A 248 19.56 3.07 -13.77
C MET A 248 20.14 2.19 -14.89
N GLN A 249 20.78 2.77 -15.88
CA GLN A 249 21.49 2.03 -16.93
C GLN A 249 22.78 1.38 -16.42
N ASP A 250 23.31 1.81 -15.28
CA ASP A 250 24.53 1.27 -14.66
C ASP A 250 24.25 0.02 -13.80
N ARG A 251 22.97 -0.38 -13.68
CA ARG A 251 22.55 -1.58 -12.93
C ARG A 251 23.17 -2.84 -13.58
N ARG A 252 23.69 -3.74 -12.73
CA ARG A 252 24.33 -5.00 -13.13
C ARG A 252 23.54 -6.19 -12.63
#